data_99f8530bfe5d537230ed11b0c6f3d169
#
_entry.id   99f8530bfe5d537230ed11b0c6f3d169
#
_cell.length_a   1.000
_cell.length_b   1.000
_cell.length_c   1.000
_cell.angle_alpha   90.00
_cell.angle_beta   90.00
_cell.angle_gamma   90.00
#
_symmetry.space_group_name_H-M   'P 1'
#
loop_
_entity.id
_entity.type
_entity.pdbx_description
1 polymer ?
#
loop_
_entity_poly.entity_id
_entity_poly.type
_entity_poly.pdbx_seq_one_letter_code
_entity_poly.pdbx_strand_id
1 'polypeptide(L)'
;MKKVLHLIPLLALSLIFSPEVRSQSFSEGVELYRAERFTEALSVFSELPDQNDQTRLFLGKTHLALGNYHTALNQLAGAFDSNNTDLFAEALYTSAIARFRLKQYDLSLELLYRIIQTNSRSGVRFDAQRLYRQIINYLSETERFETLQRSENSTIRYDLVNQARNLVNPFTYNALVTELLEMESDSSAIAELSDRLLPDSAAPINRPSFRYPNAPQGMVYHVGVVLPVFDEQDPDFTIPRNLYQGMVLAAEEFNSRNPDKKVQLLFSNSHENPDSTAQAITELALSRNADAVIGPLFSEPAMRMAALSEQLQVPMLAPLANSDSLNMDYNYAFQLNPTFEVHGRNMARFAVRELGLDTLAVFTEKGSLGAAAGNSFRREAERLGAFISYHIEEDFASLGYDISDFTQVFTPDSVLIDSLNYIPSEGIYAPFTGQAAATLADLLLNDLEAMRSEVVIMGSEGWARATPSAFQRRFFEIYYSEPFSPFSMQADTAAVQFFEEDYETRFGEEPDRFSGIGYDAATYLLQSLETAGNPQYLNRALRESPPYNGLSLTIDFSGNRVNQSVFIRGLTPEAADRLRPEPVPEAETESIDASDDTADAAGESG
;
A
#
# COMPACT_ATOMS: atom_id res chain seq x y z
N MET A 1 36.08 -80.10 30.61
CA MET A 1 35.99 -79.99 29.14
C MET A 1 35.76 -78.53 28.74
N LYS A 2 36.78 -77.97 28.21
CA LYS A 2 36.83 -76.54 27.83
C LYS A 2 36.14 -76.36 26.49
N LYS A 3 35.18 -75.41 26.38
CA LYS A 3 34.71 -74.90 25.11
C LYS A 3 35.26 -73.51 24.96
N VAL A 4 36.11 -73.35 23.94
CA VAL A 4 36.69 -72.10 23.49
C VAL A 4 35.65 -71.36 22.66
N LEU A 5 35.33 -70.15 23.08
CA LEU A 5 34.45 -69.22 22.34
C LEU A 5 35.32 -68.34 21.49
N HIS A 6 35.17 -68.38 20.15
CA HIS A 6 35.86 -67.50 19.22
C HIS A 6 35.17 -66.18 19.22
N LEU A 7 35.88 -65.12 19.65
CA LEU A 7 35.54 -63.73 19.44
C LEU A 7 35.95 -63.33 18.00
N ILE A 8 34.97 -62.92 17.19
CA ILE A 8 35.17 -62.25 15.94
C ILE A 8 35.24 -60.76 16.27
N PRO A 9 36.30 -60.01 15.90
CA PRO A 9 36.32 -58.56 16.09
C PRO A 9 35.45 -57.92 15.02
N LEU A 10 34.39 -57.24 15.45
CA LEU A 10 33.58 -56.37 14.63
C LEU A 10 34.44 -55.13 14.31
N LEU A 11 34.94 -55.04 13.08
CA LEU A 11 35.59 -53.85 12.57
C LEU A 11 34.51 -52.78 12.38
N ALA A 12 34.39 -51.87 13.35
CA ALA A 12 33.58 -50.66 13.21
C ALA A 12 34.26 -49.76 12.16
N LEU A 13 33.70 -49.78 10.97
CA LEU A 13 34.04 -48.82 9.93
C LEU A 13 33.45 -47.46 10.36
N SER A 14 34.22 -46.69 11.12
CA SER A 14 33.92 -45.27 11.36
C SER A 14 34.08 -44.57 10.03
N LEU A 15 32.95 -44.39 9.31
CA LEU A 15 32.84 -43.40 8.28
C LEU A 15 33.07 -42.04 8.95
N ILE A 16 34.30 -41.57 8.88
CA ILE A 16 34.65 -40.19 9.13
C ILE A 16 33.94 -39.42 8.02
N PHE A 17 32.76 -38.92 8.31
CA PHE A 17 32.21 -37.78 7.57
C PHE A 17 33.18 -36.65 7.87
N SER A 18 34.19 -36.48 7.04
CA SER A 18 34.85 -35.20 6.91
C SER A 18 33.75 -34.24 6.43
N PRO A 19 33.43 -33.18 7.16
CA PRO A 19 32.65 -32.14 6.56
C PRO A 19 33.46 -31.70 5.33
N GLU A 20 32.92 -31.89 4.13
CA GLU A 20 33.42 -31.19 2.97
C GLU A 20 33.43 -29.74 3.38
N VAL A 21 34.60 -29.19 3.60
CA VAL A 21 34.81 -27.76 3.69
C VAL A 21 34.43 -27.26 2.31
N ARG A 22 33.13 -26.98 2.12
CA ARG A 22 32.67 -26.24 0.95
C ARG A 22 33.49 -24.96 0.97
N SER A 23 34.37 -24.81 -0.01
CA SER A 23 35.03 -23.54 -0.25
C SER A 23 33.93 -22.49 -0.39
N GLN A 24 33.77 -21.69 0.63
CA GLN A 24 32.82 -20.58 0.60
C GLN A 24 33.17 -19.73 -0.61
N SER A 25 32.17 -19.47 -1.44
CA SER A 25 32.37 -18.74 -2.68
C SER A 25 31.78 -17.33 -2.57
N PHE A 26 32.37 -16.41 -3.30
CA PHE A 26 31.83 -15.04 -3.38
C PHE A 26 30.35 -15.05 -3.83
N SER A 27 29.97 -15.92 -4.77
CA SER A 27 28.57 -16.06 -5.23
C SER A 27 27.62 -16.52 -4.14
N GLU A 28 28.05 -17.42 -3.27
CA GLU A 28 27.26 -17.84 -2.10
C GLU A 28 26.99 -16.67 -1.14
N GLY A 29 28.01 -15.86 -0.86
CA GLY A 29 27.85 -14.64 -0.07
C GLY A 29 26.84 -13.65 -0.70
N VAL A 30 26.87 -13.50 -2.03
CA VAL A 30 25.94 -12.64 -2.77
C VAL A 30 24.50 -13.17 -2.70
N GLU A 31 24.31 -14.49 -2.81
CA GLU A 31 22.99 -15.11 -2.67
C GLU A 31 22.42 -14.92 -1.24
N LEU A 32 23.25 -15.12 -0.22
CA LEU A 32 22.85 -14.86 1.16
C LEU A 32 22.52 -13.38 1.39
N TYR A 33 23.30 -12.47 0.83
CA TYR A 33 23.02 -11.04 0.89
C TYR A 33 21.69 -10.70 0.22
N ARG A 34 21.40 -11.25 -0.94
CA ARG A 34 20.13 -11.07 -1.65
C ARG A 34 18.94 -11.66 -0.90
N ALA A 35 19.16 -12.74 -0.15
CA ALA A 35 18.17 -13.36 0.72
C ALA A 35 18.04 -12.67 2.09
N GLU A 36 18.64 -11.49 2.28
CA GLU A 36 18.72 -10.71 3.53
C GLU A 36 19.32 -11.46 4.73
N ARG A 37 19.96 -12.57 4.50
CA ARG A 37 20.69 -13.32 5.53
C ARG A 37 22.05 -12.66 5.80
N PHE A 38 22.01 -11.38 6.22
CA PHE A 38 23.18 -10.52 6.28
C PHE A 38 24.27 -11.02 7.22
N THR A 39 23.89 -11.63 8.35
CA THR A 39 24.87 -12.19 9.29
C THR A 39 25.66 -13.34 8.67
N GLU A 40 24.97 -14.19 7.92
CA GLU A 40 25.60 -15.32 7.24
C GLU A 40 26.41 -14.85 6.03
N ALA A 41 25.88 -13.91 5.27
CA ALA A 41 26.62 -13.27 4.18
C ALA A 41 27.92 -12.63 4.69
N LEU A 42 27.87 -11.96 5.86
CA LEU A 42 29.03 -11.36 6.50
C LEU A 42 30.10 -12.42 6.84
N SER A 43 29.69 -13.56 7.41
CA SER A 43 30.61 -14.68 7.70
C SER A 43 31.29 -15.13 6.41
N VAL A 44 30.52 -15.42 5.36
CA VAL A 44 31.06 -15.89 4.07
C VAL A 44 32.04 -14.87 3.49
N PHE A 45 31.66 -13.60 3.38
CA PHE A 45 32.55 -12.59 2.80
C PHE A 45 33.82 -12.34 3.63
N SER A 46 33.73 -12.46 4.95
CA SER A 46 34.88 -12.26 5.85
C SER A 46 35.91 -13.39 5.78
N GLU A 47 35.46 -14.61 5.47
CA GLU A 47 36.31 -15.80 5.37
C GLU A 47 36.93 -16.01 3.97
N LEU A 48 36.53 -15.20 2.99
CA LEU A 48 37.11 -15.28 1.66
C LEU A 48 38.61 -14.94 1.70
N PRO A 49 39.48 -15.77 1.07
CA PRO A 49 40.91 -15.54 1.08
C PRO A 49 41.34 -14.32 0.28
N ASP A 50 40.54 -13.92 -0.71
CA ASP A 50 40.80 -12.74 -1.55
C ASP A 50 39.86 -11.59 -1.14
N GLN A 51 40.40 -10.61 -0.47
CA GLN A 51 39.74 -9.38 -0.06
C GLN A 51 39.85 -8.29 -1.14
N ASN A 52 39.49 -8.64 -2.38
CA ASN A 52 39.48 -7.72 -3.51
C ASN A 52 38.39 -6.64 -3.38
N ASP A 53 38.40 -5.67 -4.30
CA ASP A 53 37.44 -4.53 -4.26
C ASP A 53 35.98 -4.97 -4.25
N GLN A 54 35.67 -6.06 -4.96
CA GLN A 54 34.30 -6.59 -5.01
C GLN A 54 33.89 -7.19 -3.66
N THR A 55 34.78 -7.95 -3.02
CA THR A 55 34.55 -8.50 -1.68
C THR A 55 34.38 -7.37 -0.65
N ARG A 56 35.24 -6.35 -0.70
CA ARG A 56 35.15 -5.17 0.17
C ARG A 56 33.85 -4.39 -0.03
N LEU A 57 33.39 -4.25 -1.26
CA LEU A 57 32.11 -3.62 -1.58
C LEU A 57 30.95 -4.39 -0.90
N PHE A 58 30.92 -5.72 -1.03
CA PHE A 58 29.84 -6.51 -0.42
C PHE A 58 29.95 -6.59 1.10
N LEU A 59 31.15 -6.60 1.68
CA LEU A 59 31.33 -6.42 3.12
C LEU A 59 30.77 -5.08 3.59
N GLY A 60 31.07 -4.01 2.87
CA GLY A 60 30.53 -2.69 3.17
C GLY A 60 29.00 -2.64 3.10
N LYS A 61 28.43 -3.20 2.04
CA LYS A 61 26.96 -3.31 1.88
C LYS A 61 26.33 -4.14 3.00
N THR A 62 26.95 -5.24 3.39
CA THR A 62 26.46 -6.11 4.46
C THR A 62 26.51 -5.43 5.82
N HIS A 63 27.62 -4.73 6.12
CA HIS A 63 27.71 -3.92 7.34
C HIS A 63 26.69 -2.78 7.36
N LEU A 64 26.44 -2.13 6.21
CA LEU A 64 25.38 -1.11 6.10
C LEU A 64 24.01 -1.70 6.44
N ALA A 65 23.67 -2.86 5.88
CA ALA A 65 22.40 -3.54 6.13
C ALA A 65 22.24 -3.95 7.61
N LEU A 66 23.35 -4.30 8.28
CA LEU A 66 23.37 -4.61 9.71
C LEU A 66 23.41 -3.36 10.62
N GLY A 67 23.37 -2.16 10.06
CA GLY A 67 23.44 -0.91 10.83
C GLY A 67 24.83 -0.51 11.31
N ASN A 68 25.86 -1.23 10.93
CA ASN A 68 27.27 -0.99 11.32
C ASN A 68 27.92 0.07 10.41
N TYR A 69 27.40 1.30 10.40
CA TYR A 69 27.72 2.34 9.40
C TYR A 69 29.21 2.71 9.36
N HIS A 70 29.87 2.85 10.51
CA HIS A 70 31.31 3.17 10.56
C HIS A 70 32.15 2.03 9.99
N THR A 71 31.81 0.78 10.29
CA THR A 71 32.52 -0.39 9.75
C THR A 71 32.29 -0.50 8.24
N ALA A 72 31.04 -0.23 7.78
CA ALA A 72 30.71 -0.18 6.37
C ALA A 72 31.60 0.82 5.62
N LEU A 73 31.74 2.04 6.13
CA LEU A 73 32.60 3.09 5.55
C LEU A 73 34.08 2.66 5.49
N ASN A 74 34.58 1.98 6.51
CA ASN A 74 35.95 1.51 6.54
C ASN A 74 36.20 0.41 5.47
N GLN A 75 35.25 -0.50 5.27
CA GLN A 75 35.36 -1.53 4.22
C GLN A 75 35.29 -0.91 2.83
N LEU A 76 34.36 0.03 2.62
CA LEU A 76 34.14 0.68 1.33
C LEU A 76 35.31 1.57 0.90
N ALA A 77 36.03 2.17 1.85
CA ALA A 77 37.19 3.01 1.57
C ALA A 77 38.26 2.26 0.76
N GLY A 78 38.41 0.94 1.00
CA GLY A 78 39.35 0.12 0.24
C GLY A 78 38.95 -0.15 -1.22
N ALA A 79 37.69 0.12 -1.58
CA ALA A 79 37.19 0.00 -2.96
C ALA A 79 37.22 1.35 -3.73
N PHE A 80 37.65 2.45 -3.10
CA PHE A 80 37.72 3.76 -3.73
C PHE A 80 38.90 3.92 -4.71
N ASP A 81 39.87 3.03 -4.64
CA ASP A 81 40.99 3.02 -5.55
C ASP A 81 40.79 2.03 -6.73
N SER A 82 39.58 1.48 -6.84
CA SER A 82 39.27 0.52 -7.90
C SER A 82 39.33 1.16 -9.28
N ASN A 83 40.04 0.49 -10.19
CA ASN A 83 40.07 0.85 -11.62
C ASN A 83 38.73 0.54 -12.32
N ASN A 84 37.85 -0.21 -11.69
CA ASN A 84 36.50 -0.48 -12.19
C ASN A 84 35.56 0.65 -11.80
N THR A 85 35.19 1.46 -12.77
CA THR A 85 34.32 2.64 -12.58
C THR A 85 32.96 2.31 -11.95
N ASP A 86 32.43 1.12 -12.23
CA ASP A 86 31.12 0.72 -11.69
C ASP A 86 31.25 0.28 -10.23
N LEU A 87 32.28 -0.47 -9.86
CA LEU A 87 32.57 -0.81 -8.46
C LEU A 87 32.87 0.45 -7.63
N PHE A 88 33.66 1.36 -8.19
CA PHE A 88 33.93 2.65 -7.57
C PHE A 88 32.63 3.44 -7.31
N ALA A 89 31.75 3.54 -8.31
CA ALA A 89 30.48 4.24 -8.18
C ALA A 89 29.56 3.58 -7.14
N GLU A 90 29.49 2.25 -7.11
CA GLU A 90 28.72 1.51 -6.11
C GLU A 90 29.28 1.68 -4.69
N ALA A 91 30.59 1.71 -4.53
CA ALA A 91 31.22 1.94 -3.23
C ALA A 91 30.92 3.36 -2.71
N LEU A 92 31.00 4.37 -3.59
CA LEU A 92 30.62 5.75 -3.24
C LEU A 92 29.14 5.84 -2.87
N TYR A 93 28.25 5.19 -3.65
CA TYR A 93 26.81 5.20 -3.41
C TYR A 93 26.46 4.58 -2.05
N THR A 94 27.03 3.39 -1.77
CA THR A 94 26.83 2.71 -0.49
C THR A 94 27.38 3.55 0.68
N SER A 95 28.51 4.22 0.48
CA SER A 95 29.09 5.13 1.48
C SER A 95 28.24 6.37 1.70
N ALA A 96 27.61 6.90 0.63
CA ALA A 96 26.70 8.04 0.75
C ALA A 96 25.47 7.69 1.63
N ILE A 97 24.93 6.48 1.47
CA ILE A 97 23.86 5.99 2.34
C ILE A 97 24.33 5.88 3.79
N ALA A 98 25.50 5.31 4.04
CA ALA A 98 26.07 5.21 5.39
C ALA A 98 26.26 6.60 6.05
N ARG A 99 26.76 7.58 5.26
CA ARG A 99 26.90 8.97 5.72
C ARG A 99 25.55 9.62 6.04
N PHE A 100 24.56 9.41 5.20
CA PHE A 100 23.19 9.84 5.45
C PHE A 100 22.65 9.28 6.79
N ARG A 101 22.83 7.99 7.03
CA ARG A 101 22.42 7.33 8.28
C ARG A 101 23.13 7.90 9.53
N LEU A 102 24.33 8.39 9.35
CA LEU A 102 25.10 9.09 10.38
C LEU A 102 24.76 10.60 10.49
N LYS A 103 23.73 11.06 9.75
CA LYS A 103 23.33 12.48 9.64
C LYS A 103 24.46 13.41 9.14
N GLN A 104 25.39 12.86 8.38
CA GLN A 104 26.49 13.58 7.73
C GLN A 104 26.06 13.93 6.30
N TYR A 105 25.04 14.80 6.20
CA TYR A 105 24.38 15.08 4.94
C TYR A 105 25.26 15.76 3.91
N ASP A 106 26.12 16.66 4.35
CA ASP A 106 27.16 17.31 3.53
C ASP A 106 28.07 16.28 2.84
N LEU A 107 28.61 15.34 3.62
CA LEU A 107 29.46 14.27 3.08
C LEU A 107 28.69 13.29 2.20
N SER A 108 27.43 13.02 2.54
CA SER A 108 26.56 12.16 1.72
C SER A 108 26.32 12.78 0.34
N LEU A 109 25.94 14.05 0.29
CA LEU A 109 25.70 14.79 -0.95
C LEU A 109 26.99 14.92 -1.79
N GLU A 110 28.14 15.12 -1.16
CA GLU A 110 29.44 15.17 -1.85
C GLU A 110 29.75 13.86 -2.57
N LEU A 111 29.56 12.70 -1.91
CA LEU A 111 29.78 11.40 -2.52
C LEU A 111 28.82 11.15 -3.69
N LEU A 112 27.55 11.49 -3.54
CA LEU A 112 26.57 11.37 -4.61
C LEU A 112 26.89 12.29 -5.78
N TYR A 113 27.30 13.53 -5.51
CA TYR A 113 27.71 14.49 -6.54
C TYR A 113 28.90 13.97 -7.34
N ARG A 114 29.91 13.37 -6.68
CA ARG A 114 31.05 12.74 -7.36
C ARG A 114 30.60 11.65 -8.34
N ILE A 115 29.62 10.79 -7.96
CA ILE A 115 29.08 9.77 -8.86
C ILE A 115 28.38 10.42 -10.07
N ILE A 116 27.60 11.48 -9.85
CA ILE A 116 26.87 12.19 -10.90
C ILE A 116 27.84 12.75 -11.95
N GLN A 117 29.02 13.20 -11.54
CA GLN A 117 30.06 13.73 -12.41
C GLN A 117 30.87 12.64 -13.14
N THR A 118 30.73 11.35 -12.75
CA THR A 118 31.45 10.26 -13.42
C THR A 118 30.81 9.91 -14.77
N ASN A 119 31.61 9.38 -15.68
CA ASN A 119 31.13 8.80 -16.94
C ASN A 119 30.71 7.33 -16.81
N SER A 120 30.37 6.88 -15.59
CA SER A 120 29.86 5.51 -15.35
C SER A 120 28.63 5.25 -16.21
N ARG A 121 28.62 4.10 -16.88
CA ARG A 121 27.46 3.61 -17.64
C ARG A 121 26.51 2.78 -16.78
N SER A 122 26.90 2.51 -15.53
CA SER A 122 26.06 1.76 -14.58
C SER A 122 24.82 2.56 -14.18
N GLY A 123 23.78 1.86 -13.80
CA GLY A 123 22.56 2.44 -13.27
C GLY A 123 22.77 3.28 -12.01
N VAL A 124 23.87 3.06 -11.29
CA VAL A 124 24.20 3.74 -10.02
C VAL A 124 24.22 5.28 -10.17
N ARG A 125 24.61 5.81 -11.35
CA ARG A 125 24.57 7.26 -11.58
C ARG A 125 23.15 7.84 -11.48
N PHE A 126 22.18 7.14 -12.02
CA PHE A 126 20.77 7.59 -11.96
C PHE A 126 20.20 7.45 -10.54
N ASP A 127 20.58 6.37 -9.84
CA ASP A 127 20.22 6.19 -8.44
C ASP A 127 20.85 7.28 -7.56
N ALA A 128 22.09 7.64 -7.83
CA ALA A 128 22.77 8.72 -7.14
C ALA A 128 22.08 10.08 -7.39
N GLN A 129 21.65 10.37 -8.63
CA GLN A 129 20.89 11.58 -8.93
C GLN A 129 19.56 11.62 -8.19
N ARG A 130 18.85 10.47 -8.13
CA ARG A 130 17.60 10.35 -7.40
C ARG A 130 17.81 10.59 -5.93
N LEU A 131 18.74 9.85 -5.31
CA LEU A 131 19.02 9.94 -3.88
C LEU A 131 19.52 11.34 -3.48
N TYR A 132 20.40 11.96 -4.28
CA TYR A 132 20.89 13.32 -4.07
C TYR A 132 19.73 14.31 -3.89
N ARG A 133 18.76 14.27 -4.81
CA ARG A 133 17.60 15.17 -4.75
C ARG A 133 16.62 14.81 -3.63
N GLN A 134 16.43 13.52 -3.37
CA GLN A 134 15.62 13.08 -2.24
C GLN A 134 16.20 13.59 -0.91
N ILE A 135 17.52 13.51 -0.72
CA ILE A 135 18.17 14.05 0.48
C ILE A 135 17.95 15.56 0.58
N ILE A 136 18.22 16.31 -0.50
CA ILE A 136 17.99 17.77 -0.48
C ILE A 136 16.54 18.12 -0.13
N ASN A 137 15.56 17.38 -0.65
CA ASN A 137 14.15 17.63 -0.35
C ASN A 137 13.75 17.19 1.06
N TYR A 138 14.41 16.18 1.60
CA TYR A 138 14.14 15.61 2.91
C TYR A 138 14.61 16.49 4.08
N LEU A 139 15.72 17.21 3.92
CA LEU A 139 16.33 18.00 4.99
C LEU A 139 15.33 18.98 5.60
N SER A 140 15.19 18.93 6.92
CA SER A 140 14.52 19.99 7.68
C SER A 140 15.19 21.34 7.48
N GLU A 141 14.53 22.43 7.88
CA GLU A 141 15.09 23.77 7.76
C GLU A 141 16.45 23.89 8.46
N THR A 142 16.56 23.37 9.68
CA THR A 142 17.81 23.38 10.47
C THR A 142 18.90 22.53 9.83
N GLU A 143 18.57 21.28 9.43
CA GLU A 143 19.54 20.39 8.81
C GLU A 143 20.04 20.92 7.46
N ARG A 144 19.16 21.60 6.70
CA ARG A 144 19.51 22.27 5.45
C ARG A 144 20.51 23.37 5.67
N PHE A 145 20.28 24.20 6.69
CA PHE A 145 21.16 25.29 7.08
C PHE A 145 22.54 24.77 7.50
N GLU A 146 22.56 23.78 8.39
CA GLU A 146 23.81 23.13 8.83
C GLU A 146 24.57 22.47 7.66
N THR A 147 23.83 21.83 6.74
CA THR A 147 24.42 21.18 5.56
C THR A 147 25.01 22.23 4.62
N LEU A 148 24.33 23.36 4.43
CA LEU A 148 24.82 24.50 3.65
C LEU A 148 26.16 25.01 4.20
N GLN A 149 26.22 25.23 5.52
CA GLN A 149 27.42 25.72 6.20
C GLN A 149 28.60 24.76 6.13
N ARG A 150 28.33 23.45 6.23
CA ARG A 150 29.41 22.41 6.21
C ARG A 150 29.88 22.03 4.82
N SER A 151 29.04 22.23 3.79
CA SER A 151 29.37 21.84 2.43
C SER A 151 30.49 22.71 1.88
N GLU A 152 31.55 22.09 1.35
CA GLU A 152 32.63 22.80 0.67
C GLU A 152 32.33 23.00 -0.83
N ASN A 153 31.41 22.21 -1.39
CA ASN A 153 31.07 22.21 -2.80
C ASN A 153 30.03 23.30 -3.12
N SER A 154 30.44 24.28 -3.93
CA SER A 154 29.55 25.39 -4.31
C SER A 154 28.27 24.92 -5.01
N THR A 155 28.35 23.94 -5.91
CA THR A 155 27.16 23.40 -6.58
C THR A 155 26.15 22.82 -5.60
N ILE A 156 26.63 22.07 -4.58
CA ILE A 156 25.74 21.53 -3.54
C ILE A 156 25.09 22.65 -2.75
N ARG A 157 25.83 23.69 -2.38
CA ARG A 157 25.29 24.87 -1.69
C ARG A 157 24.20 25.55 -2.52
N TYR A 158 24.44 25.77 -3.80
CA TYR A 158 23.44 26.33 -4.71
C TYR A 158 22.21 25.46 -4.85
N ASP A 159 22.38 24.13 -4.95
CA ASP A 159 21.24 23.20 -5.05
C ASP A 159 20.41 23.20 -3.77
N LEU A 160 21.04 23.24 -2.58
CA LEU A 160 20.34 23.35 -1.30
C LEU A 160 19.45 24.60 -1.23
N VAL A 161 19.96 25.73 -1.67
CA VAL A 161 19.21 27.00 -1.70
C VAL A 161 18.14 26.99 -2.78
N ASN A 162 18.46 26.56 -4.00
CA ASN A 162 17.53 26.53 -5.12
C ASN A 162 16.30 25.67 -4.83
N GLN A 163 16.51 24.49 -4.28
CA GLN A 163 15.40 23.61 -3.92
C GLN A 163 14.61 24.12 -2.72
N ALA A 164 15.25 24.85 -1.80
CA ALA A 164 14.59 25.43 -0.64
C ALA A 164 13.46 26.39 -1.00
N ARG A 165 13.55 27.10 -2.13
CA ARG A 165 12.56 28.09 -2.55
C ARG A 165 11.12 27.58 -2.50
N ASN A 166 10.92 26.30 -2.79
CA ASN A 166 9.60 25.67 -2.84
C ASN A 166 9.30 24.75 -1.63
N LEU A 167 10.25 24.59 -0.71
CA LEU A 167 10.17 23.64 0.39
C LEU A 167 10.01 24.30 1.76
N VAL A 168 10.51 25.52 1.91
CA VAL A 168 10.52 26.26 3.18
C VAL A 168 9.72 27.56 3.05
N ASN A 169 9.39 28.17 4.17
CA ASN A 169 8.75 29.48 4.16
C ASN A 169 9.69 30.56 3.60
N PRO A 170 9.16 31.72 3.12
CA PRO A 170 9.97 32.78 2.54
C PRO A 170 11.06 33.33 3.48
N PHE A 171 10.79 33.38 4.78
CA PHE A 171 11.76 33.87 5.77
C PHE A 171 12.97 32.91 5.86
N THR A 172 12.73 31.61 6.00
CA THR A 172 13.80 30.59 6.00
C THR A 172 14.54 30.56 4.68
N TYR A 173 13.83 30.69 3.54
CA TYR A 173 14.47 30.79 2.23
C TYR A 173 15.43 31.98 2.15
N ASN A 174 14.98 33.17 2.54
CA ASN A 174 15.82 34.36 2.54
C ASN A 174 17.03 34.20 3.47
N ALA A 175 16.89 33.57 4.63
CA ALA A 175 18.02 33.27 5.51
C ALA A 175 19.05 32.36 4.83
N LEU A 176 18.62 31.32 4.12
CA LEU A 176 19.51 30.45 3.35
C LEU A 176 20.22 31.17 2.19
N VAL A 177 19.52 32.08 1.49
CA VAL A 177 20.12 32.92 0.44
C VAL A 177 21.17 33.86 1.05
N THR A 178 20.87 34.46 2.19
CA THR A 178 21.80 35.37 2.91
C THR A 178 23.05 34.63 3.34
N GLU A 179 22.91 33.44 3.91
CA GLU A 179 24.05 32.59 4.31
C GLU A 179 24.93 32.22 3.10
N LEU A 180 24.32 31.88 1.96
CA LEU A 180 25.06 31.59 0.73
C LEU A 180 25.78 32.85 0.19
N LEU A 181 25.15 34.03 0.30
CA LEU A 181 25.76 35.31 -0.08
C LEU A 181 27.01 35.63 0.74
N GLU A 182 27.00 35.31 2.05
CA GLU A 182 28.18 35.51 2.91
C GLU A 182 29.37 34.58 2.54
N MET A 183 29.06 33.45 1.92
CA MET A 183 30.08 32.48 1.47
C MET A 183 30.58 32.73 0.06
N GLU A 184 29.91 33.63 -0.72
CA GLU A 184 30.23 33.87 -2.13
C GLU A 184 31.20 35.03 -2.26
N SER A 185 32.14 34.92 -3.18
CA SER A 185 33.15 35.94 -3.47
C SER A 185 33.04 36.52 -4.87
N ASP A 186 32.30 35.90 -5.77
CA ASP A 186 32.09 36.36 -7.13
C ASP A 186 31.00 37.44 -7.19
N SER A 187 31.37 38.61 -7.66
CA SER A 187 30.44 39.75 -7.75
C SER A 187 29.22 39.49 -8.65
N SER A 188 29.36 38.68 -9.70
CA SER A 188 28.26 38.33 -10.59
C SER A 188 27.31 37.37 -9.91
N ALA A 189 27.84 36.37 -9.20
CA ALA A 189 27.06 35.41 -8.41
C ALA A 189 26.33 36.10 -7.25
N ILE A 190 27.01 37.06 -6.58
CA ILE A 190 26.39 37.89 -5.52
C ILE A 190 25.20 38.69 -6.06
N ALA A 191 25.33 39.32 -7.22
CA ALA A 191 24.21 40.05 -7.82
C ALA A 191 23.04 39.13 -8.16
N GLU A 192 23.30 37.94 -8.77
CA GLU A 192 22.27 36.98 -9.09
C GLU A 192 21.58 36.42 -7.84
N LEU A 193 22.33 36.12 -6.78
CA LEU A 193 21.78 35.62 -5.51
C LEU A 193 20.93 36.70 -4.81
N SER A 194 21.37 37.96 -4.84
CA SER A 194 20.63 39.08 -4.25
C SER A 194 19.27 39.26 -4.92
N ASP A 195 19.17 39.06 -6.23
CA ASP A 195 17.92 39.12 -6.97
C ASP A 195 16.97 37.97 -6.66
N ARG A 196 17.44 36.90 -6.01
CA ARG A 196 16.62 35.76 -5.60
C ARG A 196 15.91 35.97 -4.26
N LEU A 197 16.27 36.95 -3.48
CA LEU A 197 15.59 37.28 -2.23
C LEU A 197 14.10 37.54 -2.50
N LEU A 198 13.26 36.87 -1.73
CA LEU A 198 11.82 37.01 -1.83
C LEU A 198 11.33 38.17 -0.96
N PRO A 199 10.33 38.92 -1.41
CA PRO A 199 9.67 39.90 -0.55
C PRO A 199 8.98 39.16 0.61
N ASP A 200 8.90 39.75 1.78
CA ASP A 200 8.34 39.13 3.01
C ASP A 200 6.91 38.62 2.87
N SER A 201 6.20 39.08 1.83
CA SER A 201 4.83 38.70 1.50
C SER A 201 4.72 37.65 0.39
N ALA A 202 5.83 37.06 -0.08
CA ALA A 202 5.80 36.13 -1.20
C ALA A 202 5.10 34.83 -0.80
N ALA A 203 4.06 34.45 -1.56
CA ALA A 203 3.41 33.16 -1.39
C ALA A 203 4.36 32.02 -1.80
N PRO A 204 4.27 30.85 -1.15
CA PRO A 204 5.05 29.69 -1.56
C PRO A 204 4.74 29.31 -3.02
N ILE A 205 5.79 29.12 -3.80
CA ILE A 205 5.66 28.68 -5.19
C ILE A 205 5.37 27.19 -5.22
N ASN A 206 4.40 26.76 -6.01
CA ASN A 206 4.08 25.36 -6.21
C ASN A 206 5.32 24.56 -6.63
N ARG A 207 5.57 23.43 -5.94
CA ARG A 207 6.69 22.55 -6.21
C ARG A 207 6.66 22.02 -7.64
N PRO A 208 7.73 22.13 -8.42
CA PRO A 208 7.82 21.37 -9.67
C PRO A 208 7.85 19.88 -9.35
N SER A 209 6.94 19.12 -9.94
CA SER A 209 6.99 17.65 -9.84
C SER A 209 8.29 17.15 -10.48
N PHE A 210 9.13 16.54 -9.68
CA PHE A 210 10.41 16.02 -10.16
C PHE A 210 10.19 14.62 -10.77
N ARG A 211 10.54 14.45 -12.04
CA ARG A 211 10.51 13.16 -12.74
C ARG A 211 11.92 12.72 -13.12
N TYR A 212 12.23 11.47 -12.88
CA TYR A 212 13.49 10.83 -13.30
C TYR A 212 13.27 10.07 -14.60
N PRO A 213 13.70 10.58 -15.74
CA PRO A 213 13.38 9.96 -17.02
C PRO A 213 14.10 8.63 -17.28
N ASN A 214 15.15 8.30 -16.53
CA ASN A 214 16.01 7.15 -16.85
C ASN A 214 16.50 6.38 -15.61
N ALA A 215 15.63 6.12 -14.63
CA ALA A 215 16.00 5.24 -13.52
C ALA A 215 16.23 3.81 -14.06
N PRO A 216 17.30 3.11 -13.64
CA PRO A 216 17.51 1.74 -14.06
C PRO A 216 16.42 0.82 -13.51
N GLN A 217 16.02 -0.17 -14.31
CA GLN A 217 15.23 -1.28 -13.81
C GLN A 217 16.05 -2.06 -12.79
N GLY A 218 15.51 -2.20 -11.58
CA GLY A 218 16.10 -3.12 -10.62
C GLY A 218 15.82 -4.57 -11.04
N MET A 219 16.78 -5.44 -10.91
CA MET A 219 16.52 -6.89 -10.96
C MET A 219 15.78 -7.36 -9.71
N VAL A 220 15.75 -6.56 -8.64
CA VAL A 220 15.04 -6.80 -7.39
C VAL A 220 14.20 -5.59 -7.08
N TYR A 221 12.89 -5.80 -6.95
CA TYR A 221 11.96 -4.79 -6.44
C TYR A 221 12.02 -4.76 -4.92
N HIS A 222 12.16 -3.59 -4.33
CA HIS A 222 12.14 -3.38 -2.90
C HIS A 222 10.79 -2.78 -2.50
N VAL A 223 9.96 -3.56 -1.81
CA VAL A 223 8.66 -3.09 -1.30
C VAL A 223 8.75 -2.92 0.20
N GLY A 224 8.65 -1.68 0.66
CA GLY A 224 8.55 -1.37 2.07
C GLY A 224 7.21 -1.83 2.64
N VAL A 225 7.20 -2.36 3.86
CA VAL A 225 5.99 -2.66 4.61
C VAL A 225 6.07 -1.94 5.95
N VAL A 226 5.16 -0.98 6.16
CA VAL A 226 5.11 -0.15 7.37
C VAL A 226 3.84 -0.46 8.12
N LEU A 227 3.94 -1.35 9.11
CA LEU A 227 2.83 -1.79 9.93
C LEU A 227 3.21 -1.75 11.41
N PRO A 228 2.25 -1.58 12.35
CA PRO A 228 2.55 -1.68 13.76
C PRO A 228 2.84 -3.14 14.15
N VAL A 229 3.59 -3.30 15.23
CA VAL A 229 3.75 -4.57 15.93
C VAL A 229 3.10 -4.41 17.29
N PHE A 230 2.04 -5.14 17.52
CA PHE A 230 1.31 -5.16 18.78
C PHE A 230 1.72 -6.38 19.63
N ASP A 231 1.50 -6.28 20.94
CA ASP A 231 1.66 -7.42 21.84
C ASP A 231 0.52 -8.44 21.61
N GLU A 232 0.78 -9.72 21.85
CA GLU A 232 -0.22 -10.80 21.67
C GLU A 232 -1.51 -10.63 22.48
N GLN A 233 -1.48 -9.78 23.52
CA GLN A 233 -2.64 -9.47 24.36
C GLN A 233 -3.49 -8.32 23.81
N ASP A 234 -3.00 -7.62 22.79
CA ASP A 234 -3.72 -6.53 22.15
C ASP A 234 -4.86 -7.09 21.28
N PRO A 235 -6.09 -6.54 21.38
CA PRO A 235 -7.21 -6.97 20.54
C PRO A 235 -6.93 -6.90 19.03
N ASP A 236 -6.09 -5.97 18.62
CA ASP A 236 -5.75 -5.72 17.21
C ASP A 236 -4.48 -6.45 16.74
N PHE A 237 -3.88 -7.30 17.62
CA PHE A 237 -2.63 -8.03 17.33
C PHE A 237 -2.64 -8.77 15.98
N THR A 238 -3.76 -9.40 15.65
CA THR A 238 -3.87 -10.22 14.43
C THR A 238 -3.91 -9.40 13.15
N ILE A 239 -4.39 -8.16 13.20
CA ILE A 239 -4.60 -7.33 12.00
C ILE A 239 -3.31 -7.09 11.22
N PRO A 240 -2.26 -6.44 11.77
CA PRO A 240 -1.03 -6.20 11.05
C PRO A 240 -0.25 -7.48 10.73
N ARG A 241 -0.32 -8.47 11.64
CA ARG A 241 0.33 -9.76 11.45
C ARG A 241 -0.21 -10.49 10.23
N ASN A 242 -1.53 -10.67 10.17
CA ASN A 242 -2.19 -11.41 9.09
C ASN A 242 -2.08 -10.67 7.75
N LEU A 243 -2.18 -9.32 7.75
CA LEU A 243 -1.86 -8.51 6.57
C LEU A 243 -0.44 -8.81 6.05
N TYR A 244 0.55 -8.81 6.95
CA TYR A 244 1.93 -9.07 6.56
C TYR A 244 2.13 -10.50 6.04
N GLN A 245 1.51 -11.49 6.67
CA GLN A 245 1.56 -12.89 6.22
C GLN A 245 0.99 -13.05 4.81
N GLY A 246 -0.14 -12.40 4.50
CA GLY A 246 -0.69 -12.38 3.14
C GLY A 246 0.27 -11.75 2.13
N MET A 247 0.91 -10.63 2.48
CA MET A 247 1.93 -9.99 1.62
C MET A 247 3.14 -10.91 1.38
N VAL A 248 3.55 -11.69 2.37
CA VAL A 248 4.65 -12.66 2.24
C VAL A 248 4.30 -13.73 1.22
N LEU A 249 3.09 -14.31 1.26
CA LEU A 249 2.67 -15.30 0.26
C LEU A 249 2.65 -14.71 -1.15
N ALA A 250 2.09 -13.51 -1.34
CA ALA A 250 2.10 -12.85 -2.64
C ALA A 250 3.53 -12.62 -3.18
N ALA A 251 4.46 -12.25 -2.30
CA ALA A 251 5.87 -12.05 -2.66
C ALA A 251 6.57 -13.38 -3.00
N GLU A 252 6.32 -14.45 -2.23
CA GLU A 252 6.86 -15.79 -2.48
C GLU A 252 6.33 -16.34 -3.81
N GLU A 253 5.05 -16.17 -4.09
CA GLU A 253 4.43 -16.58 -5.35
C GLU A 253 4.99 -15.78 -6.54
N PHE A 254 5.11 -14.46 -6.43
CA PHE A 254 5.77 -13.64 -7.44
C PHE A 254 7.19 -14.12 -7.72
N ASN A 255 7.96 -14.38 -6.67
CA ASN A 255 9.33 -14.84 -6.77
C ASN A 255 9.45 -16.24 -7.39
N SER A 256 8.46 -17.11 -7.20
CA SER A 256 8.45 -18.45 -7.80
C SER A 256 8.17 -18.40 -9.31
N ARG A 257 7.28 -17.51 -9.73
CA ARG A 257 6.89 -17.32 -11.13
C ARG A 257 7.92 -16.55 -11.96
N ASN A 258 8.74 -15.72 -11.31
CA ASN A 258 9.66 -14.80 -11.98
C ASN A 258 11.13 -15.12 -11.64
N PRO A 259 11.81 -16.02 -12.40
CA PRO A 259 13.20 -16.38 -12.10
C PRO A 259 14.17 -15.20 -12.25
N ASP A 260 13.91 -14.27 -13.16
CA ASP A 260 14.79 -13.15 -13.49
C ASP A 260 14.47 -11.85 -12.72
N LYS A 261 13.30 -11.79 -12.06
CA LYS A 261 12.85 -10.65 -11.27
C LYS A 261 12.43 -11.14 -9.90
N LYS A 262 12.89 -10.48 -8.87
CA LYS A 262 12.55 -10.83 -7.49
C LYS A 262 11.95 -9.62 -6.79
N VAL A 263 11.10 -9.87 -5.81
CA VAL A 263 10.65 -8.86 -4.87
C VAL A 263 11.19 -9.19 -3.48
N GLN A 264 11.49 -8.15 -2.74
CA GLN A 264 11.94 -8.21 -1.36
C GLN A 264 11.07 -7.30 -0.52
N LEU A 265 10.41 -7.87 0.49
CA LEU A 265 9.64 -7.10 1.47
C LEU A 265 10.58 -6.56 2.54
N LEU A 266 10.50 -5.26 2.79
CA LEU A 266 11.32 -4.53 3.75
C LEU A 266 10.45 -4.04 4.90
N PHE A 267 10.31 -4.84 5.95
CA PHE A 267 9.46 -4.50 7.09
C PHE A 267 10.06 -3.37 7.94
N SER A 268 9.20 -2.46 8.41
CA SER A 268 9.51 -1.43 9.39
C SER A 268 8.31 -1.22 10.32
N ASN A 269 8.55 -1.19 11.64
CA ASN A 269 7.50 -0.99 12.64
C ASN A 269 7.07 0.48 12.68
N SER A 270 5.78 0.75 12.44
CA SER A 270 5.20 2.09 12.53
C SER A 270 4.94 2.53 13.98
N HIS A 271 4.91 1.61 14.93
CA HIS A 271 4.45 1.83 16.31
C HIS A 271 3.11 2.57 16.40
N GLU A 272 2.32 2.51 15.32
CA GLU A 272 1.06 3.26 15.19
C GLU A 272 1.20 4.77 15.46
N ASN A 273 2.38 5.29 15.22
CA ASN A 273 2.76 6.67 15.54
C ASN A 273 3.20 7.41 14.28
N PRO A 274 2.70 8.65 14.05
CA PRO A 274 3.06 9.43 12.86
C PRO A 274 4.55 9.69 12.70
N ASP A 275 5.29 9.95 13.79
CA ASP A 275 6.72 10.24 13.72
C ASP A 275 7.55 8.98 13.42
N SER A 276 7.18 7.84 14.02
CA SER A 276 7.81 6.55 13.72
C SER A 276 7.54 6.14 12.26
N THR A 277 6.33 6.38 11.77
CA THR A 277 5.96 6.16 10.37
C THR A 277 6.76 7.05 9.43
N ALA A 278 6.95 8.32 9.77
CA ALA A 278 7.79 9.25 9.02
C ALA A 278 9.25 8.76 8.94
N GLN A 279 9.77 8.27 10.05
CA GLN A 279 11.12 7.72 10.11
C GLN A 279 11.25 6.44 9.27
N ALA A 280 10.24 5.56 9.35
CA ALA A 280 10.20 4.31 8.59
C ALA A 280 10.24 4.55 7.07
N ILE A 281 9.35 5.39 6.52
CA ILE A 281 9.35 5.67 5.08
C ILE A 281 10.63 6.36 4.62
N THR A 282 11.18 7.25 5.45
CA THR A 282 12.44 7.91 5.14
C THR A 282 13.59 6.90 5.02
N GLU A 283 13.68 5.99 5.97
CA GLU A 283 14.67 4.93 5.95
C GLU A 283 14.51 4.02 4.74
N LEU A 284 13.29 3.54 4.50
CA LEU A 284 12.97 2.67 3.38
C LEU A 284 13.33 3.33 2.04
N ALA A 285 12.94 4.60 1.86
CA ALA A 285 13.20 5.31 0.60
C ALA A 285 14.68 5.63 0.37
N LEU A 286 15.37 6.16 1.39
CA LEU A 286 16.71 6.73 1.21
C LEU A 286 17.83 5.72 1.47
N SER A 287 17.64 4.79 2.42
CA SER A 287 18.69 3.85 2.80
C SER A 287 18.51 2.47 2.16
N ARG A 288 17.26 2.07 1.90
CA ARG A 288 16.93 0.74 1.38
C ARG A 288 16.38 0.75 -0.04
N ASN A 289 16.29 1.93 -0.68
CA ASN A 289 15.80 2.12 -2.06
C ASN A 289 14.44 1.47 -2.34
N ALA A 290 13.50 1.59 -1.41
CA ALA A 290 12.16 1.08 -1.62
C ALA A 290 11.51 1.72 -2.86
N ASP A 291 10.96 0.89 -3.73
CA ASP A 291 10.25 1.30 -4.94
C ASP A 291 8.81 1.75 -4.63
N ALA A 292 8.23 1.17 -3.61
CA ALA A 292 6.91 1.51 -3.06
C ALA A 292 6.83 1.08 -1.60
N VAL A 293 5.77 1.51 -0.90
CA VAL A 293 5.50 1.11 0.49
C VAL A 293 4.03 0.72 0.65
N ILE A 294 3.75 -0.40 1.33
CA ILE A 294 2.42 -0.79 1.77
C ILE A 294 2.28 -0.47 3.25
N GLY A 295 1.21 0.20 3.60
CA GLY A 295 0.94 0.70 4.96
C GLY A 295 0.88 2.23 4.99
N PRO A 296 0.73 2.83 6.18
CA PRO A 296 0.37 2.21 7.46
C PRO A 296 -1.12 1.82 7.54
N LEU A 297 -1.56 1.29 8.69
CA LEU A 297 -2.95 0.83 8.85
C LEU A 297 -3.95 1.98 8.99
N PHE A 298 -3.69 2.92 9.90
CA PHE A 298 -4.64 3.93 10.33
C PHE A 298 -4.41 5.29 9.67
N SER A 299 -5.47 6.10 9.63
CA SER A 299 -5.50 7.34 8.85
C SER A 299 -4.50 8.39 9.34
N GLU A 300 -4.26 8.54 10.66
CA GLU A 300 -3.36 9.57 11.18
C GLU A 300 -1.89 9.31 10.78
N PRO A 301 -1.30 8.11 11.02
CA PRO A 301 0.01 7.76 10.49
C PRO A 301 0.07 7.81 8.95
N ALA A 302 -1.02 7.42 8.26
CA ALA A 302 -1.10 7.43 6.82
C ALA A 302 -1.03 8.85 6.23
N MET A 303 -1.67 9.83 6.85
CA MET A 303 -1.57 11.24 6.44
C MET A 303 -0.13 11.76 6.55
N ARG A 304 0.56 11.42 7.64
CA ARG A 304 1.98 11.79 7.81
C ARG A 304 2.87 11.14 6.74
N MET A 305 2.61 9.88 6.44
CA MET A 305 3.34 9.13 5.41
C MET A 305 3.05 9.68 4.00
N ALA A 306 1.80 10.07 3.70
CA ALA A 306 1.41 10.63 2.41
C ALA A 306 2.21 11.89 2.06
N ALA A 307 2.39 12.80 3.03
CA ALA A 307 3.19 14.00 2.85
C ALA A 307 4.66 13.67 2.49
N LEU A 308 5.23 12.65 3.13
CA LEU A 308 6.60 12.21 2.84
C LEU A 308 6.69 11.40 1.55
N SER A 309 5.70 10.58 1.22
CA SER A 309 5.59 9.87 -0.06
C SER A 309 5.64 10.84 -1.24
N GLU A 310 4.94 11.97 -1.14
CA GLU A 310 5.00 13.04 -2.14
C GLU A 310 6.41 13.64 -2.26
N GLN A 311 7.05 13.95 -1.13
CA GLN A 311 8.40 14.52 -1.11
C GLN A 311 9.46 13.56 -1.64
N LEU A 312 9.37 12.30 -1.22
CA LEU A 312 10.33 11.26 -1.59
C LEU A 312 10.02 10.64 -2.96
N GLN A 313 8.84 10.91 -3.53
CA GLN A 313 8.35 10.33 -4.78
C GLN A 313 8.31 8.79 -4.75
N VAL A 314 7.98 8.22 -3.59
CA VAL A 314 7.79 6.79 -3.38
C VAL A 314 6.31 6.53 -3.16
N PRO A 315 5.62 5.80 -4.07
CA PRO A 315 4.21 5.50 -3.90
C PRO A 315 3.94 4.71 -2.62
N MET A 316 2.89 5.11 -1.89
CA MET A 316 2.37 4.37 -0.76
C MET A 316 0.98 3.82 -1.06
N LEU A 317 0.70 2.61 -0.60
CA LEU A 317 -0.61 1.98 -0.62
C LEU A 317 -1.10 1.80 0.81
N ALA A 318 -2.11 2.57 1.22
CA ALA A 318 -2.72 2.46 2.54
C ALA A 318 -3.84 1.39 2.49
N PRO A 319 -3.67 0.23 3.17
CA PRO A 319 -4.60 -0.88 3.02
C PRO A 319 -5.95 -0.64 3.73
N LEU A 320 -5.94 -0.03 4.91
CA LEU A 320 -7.13 0.13 5.75
C LEU A 320 -7.52 1.59 6.05
N ALA A 321 -6.63 2.55 5.85
CA ALA A 321 -6.93 3.96 6.05
C ALA A 321 -8.00 4.45 5.07
N ASN A 322 -9.05 5.12 5.57
CA ASN A 322 -10.23 5.53 4.81
C ASN A 322 -10.57 7.03 4.91
N SER A 323 -9.64 7.85 5.41
CA SER A 323 -9.85 9.30 5.50
C SER A 323 -9.94 9.94 4.12
N ASP A 324 -10.97 10.75 3.88
CA ASP A 324 -11.15 11.50 2.61
C ASP A 324 -10.01 12.50 2.35
N SER A 325 -9.32 12.96 3.39
CA SER A 325 -8.23 13.95 3.28
C SER A 325 -6.86 13.35 2.94
N LEU A 326 -6.70 12.02 2.99
CA LEU A 326 -5.39 11.37 2.87
C LEU A 326 -4.66 11.69 1.56
N ASN A 327 -5.39 11.81 0.47
CA ASN A 327 -4.81 11.99 -0.86
C ASN A 327 -5.27 13.26 -1.60
N MET A 328 -5.95 14.18 -0.90
CA MET A 328 -6.43 15.42 -1.53
C MET A 328 -5.28 16.23 -2.14
N ASP A 329 -4.16 16.33 -1.43
CA ASP A 329 -3.00 17.12 -1.81
C ASP A 329 -1.79 16.28 -2.29
N TYR A 330 -1.89 14.93 -2.28
CA TYR A 330 -0.76 14.04 -2.50
C TYR A 330 -0.99 13.10 -3.68
N ASN A 331 -0.04 13.10 -4.63
CA ASN A 331 -0.10 12.28 -5.84
C ASN A 331 0.48 10.87 -5.66
N TYR A 332 1.25 10.65 -4.59
CA TYR A 332 1.92 9.39 -4.30
C TYR A 332 1.22 8.57 -3.20
N ALA A 333 0.05 9.03 -2.71
CA ALA A 333 -0.74 8.31 -1.73
C ALA A 333 -1.94 7.62 -2.38
N PHE A 334 -2.01 6.30 -2.23
CA PHE A 334 -3.09 5.45 -2.74
C PHE A 334 -3.83 4.79 -1.58
N GLN A 335 -5.15 4.82 -1.61
CA GLN A 335 -6.02 4.19 -0.62
C GLN A 335 -6.71 2.97 -1.23
N LEU A 336 -6.46 1.79 -0.64
CA LEU A 336 -7.15 0.54 -1.04
C LEU A 336 -8.52 0.45 -0.38
N ASN A 337 -8.67 1.01 0.83
CA ASN A 337 -9.95 1.14 1.49
C ASN A 337 -10.71 2.35 0.90
N PRO A 338 -11.85 2.14 0.23
CA PRO A 338 -12.64 3.23 -0.31
C PRO A 338 -13.11 4.19 0.80
N THR A 339 -13.18 5.48 0.49
CA THR A 339 -13.70 6.47 1.43
C THR A 339 -15.22 6.39 1.54
N PHE A 340 -15.77 6.98 2.58
CA PHE A 340 -17.23 7.01 2.75
C PHE A 340 -17.97 7.74 1.62
N GLU A 341 -17.33 8.71 0.96
CA GLU A 341 -17.88 9.31 -0.25
C GLU A 341 -18.02 8.29 -1.40
N VAL A 342 -17.07 7.37 -1.54
CA VAL A 342 -17.14 6.30 -2.55
C VAL A 342 -18.28 5.33 -2.22
N HIS A 343 -18.46 4.97 -0.95
CA HIS A 343 -19.57 4.14 -0.50
C HIS A 343 -20.92 4.77 -0.87
N GLY A 344 -21.13 6.03 -0.52
CA GLY A 344 -22.37 6.74 -0.84
C GLY A 344 -22.64 6.82 -2.33
N ARG A 345 -21.65 7.15 -3.13
CA ARG A 345 -21.76 7.22 -4.59
C ARG A 345 -22.13 5.88 -5.22
N ASN A 346 -21.49 4.79 -4.80
CA ASN A 346 -21.79 3.47 -5.33
C ASN A 346 -23.16 2.99 -4.89
N MET A 347 -23.57 3.24 -3.64
CA MET A 347 -24.90 2.88 -3.17
C MET A 347 -25.99 3.67 -3.92
N ALA A 348 -25.77 4.94 -4.26
CA ALA A 348 -26.71 5.70 -5.08
C ALA A 348 -26.86 5.12 -6.50
N ARG A 349 -25.74 4.69 -7.10
CA ARG A 349 -25.77 4.01 -8.41
C ARG A 349 -26.55 2.70 -8.34
N PHE A 350 -26.33 1.92 -7.31
CA PHE A 350 -27.05 0.69 -7.05
C PHE A 350 -28.55 0.95 -6.86
N ALA A 351 -28.93 1.90 -6.03
CA ALA A 351 -30.32 2.27 -5.77
C ALA A 351 -31.07 2.66 -7.05
N VAL A 352 -30.46 3.55 -7.86
CA VAL A 352 -31.15 4.10 -9.04
C VAL A 352 -31.07 3.16 -10.25
N ARG A 353 -29.93 2.51 -10.49
CA ARG A 353 -29.74 1.73 -11.72
C ARG A 353 -30.14 0.27 -11.60
N GLU A 354 -29.81 -0.35 -10.44
CA GLU A 354 -30.03 -1.78 -10.23
C GLU A 354 -31.39 -2.05 -9.57
N LEU A 355 -31.77 -1.22 -8.58
CA LEU A 355 -33.05 -1.35 -7.90
C LEU A 355 -34.18 -0.55 -8.59
N GLY A 356 -33.85 0.43 -9.44
CA GLY A 356 -34.81 1.25 -10.16
C GLY A 356 -35.57 2.24 -9.28
N LEU A 357 -34.98 2.68 -8.18
CA LEU A 357 -35.65 3.58 -7.23
C LEU A 357 -35.49 5.05 -7.69
N ASP A 358 -36.62 5.76 -7.76
CA ASP A 358 -36.68 7.14 -8.25
C ASP A 358 -36.83 8.17 -7.12
N THR A 359 -37.34 7.76 -5.95
CA THR A 359 -37.58 8.65 -4.80
C THR A 359 -36.89 8.10 -3.56
N LEU A 360 -35.88 8.84 -3.09
CA LEU A 360 -34.96 8.37 -2.07
C LEU A 360 -34.88 9.33 -0.89
N ALA A 361 -34.64 8.80 0.31
CA ALA A 361 -34.32 9.58 1.50
C ALA A 361 -32.92 9.28 2.01
N VAL A 362 -32.32 10.26 2.68
CA VAL A 362 -31.03 10.13 3.34
C VAL A 362 -31.21 10.41 4.83
N PHE A 363 -30.65 9.51 5.66
CA PHE A 363 -30.78 9.58 7.11
C PHE A 363 -29.44 9.34 7.79
N THR A 364 -28.82 10.40 8.29
CA THR A 364 -27.43 10.39 8.76
C THR A 364 -27.26 11.01 10.14
N GLU A 365 -26.25 10.52 10.87
CA GLU A 365 -25.81 11.17 12.11
C GLU A 365 -24.84 12.31 11.77
N LYS A 366 -25.13 13.48 12.32
CA LYS A 366 -24.36 14.70 12.08
C LYS A 366 -22.91 14.56 12.57
N GLY A 367 -21.99 14.98 11.73
CA GLY A 367 -20.55 14.95 12.05
C GLY A 367 -19.93 13.55 12.05
N SER A 368 -20.71 12.50 11.72
CA SER A 368 -20.20 11.15 11.54
C SER A 368 -19.55 10.96 10.15
N LEU A 369 -18.77 9.91 10.00
CA LEU A 369 -18.27 9.50 8.67
C LEU A 369 -19.43 9.14 7.72
N GLY A 370 -20.56 8.66 8.27
CA GLY A 370 -21.78 8.40 7.52
C GLY A 370 -22.39 9.64 6.88
N ALA A 371 -22.19 10.84 7.46
CA ALA A 371 -22.67 12.08 6.86
C ALA A 371 -21.99 12.36 5.52
N ALA A 372 -20.70 12.06 5.38
CA ALA A 372 -19.98 12.17 4.10
C ALA A 372 -20.55 11.21 3.05
N ALA A 373 -20.86 9.97 3.45
CA ALA A 373 -21.53 8.98 2.60
C ALA A 373 -22.92 9.45 2.17
N GLY A 374 -23.75 9.95 3.11
CA GLY A 374 -25.09 10.47 2.82
C GLY A 374 -25.07 11.64 1.84
N ASN A 375 -24.16 12.59 2.04
CA ASN A 375 -24.00 13.73 1.14
C ASN A 375 -23.54 13.30 -0.27
N SER A 376 -22.66 12.31 -0.36
CA SER A 376 -22.21 11.77 -1.64
C SER A 376 -23.31 10.97 -2.34
N PHE A 377 -24.07 10.16 -1.59
CA PHE A 377 -25.25 9.46 -2.08
C PHE A 377 -26.25 10.43 -2.69
N ARG A 378 -26.65 11.47 -1.96
CA ARG A 378 -27.56 12.48 -2.43
C ARG A 378 -27.12 13.12 -3.76
N ARG A 379 -25.89 13.63 -3.81
CA ARG A 379 -25.35 14.25 -5.04
C ARG A 379 -25.38 13.31 -6.24
N GLU A 380 -25.03 12.05 -6.04
CA GLU A 380 -24.99 11.07 -7.14
C GLU A 380 -26.40 10.62 -7.54
N ALA A 381 -27.32 10.41 -6.60
CA ALA A 381 -28.71 10.07 -6.88
C ALA A 381 -29.40 11.19 -7.67
N GLU A 382 -29.26 12.45 -7.26
CA GLU A 382 -29.76 13.63 -7.99
C GLU A 382 -29.16 13.71 -9.40
N ARG A 383 -27.84 13.45 -9.54
CA ARG A 383 -27.16 13.41 -10.84
C ARG A 383 -27.71 12.33 -11.77
N LEU A 384 -28.17 11.21 -11.21
CA LEU A 384 -28.78 10.10 -11.96
C LEU A 384 -30.27 10.32 -12.27
N GLY A 385 -30.87 11.39 -11.72
CA GLY A 385 -32.26 11.77 -11.97
C GLY A 385 -33.24 11.39 -10.87
N ALA A 386 -32.78 10.79 -9.78
CA ALA A 386 -33.64 10.50 -8.64
C ALA A 386 -33.95 11.76 -7.83
N PHE A 387 -35.10 11.75 -7.18
CA PHE A 387 -35.56 12.81 -6.31
C PHE A 387 -35.23 12.46 -4.83
N ILE A 388 -34.66 13.41 -4.10
CA ILE A 388 -34.41 13.26 -2.67
C ILE A 388 -35.59 13.85 -1.90
N SER A 389 -36.44 12.98 -1.37
CA SER A 389 -37.65 13.37 -0.60
C SER A 389 -37.30 13.98 0.75
N TYR A 390 -36.33 13.40 1.45
CA TYR A 390 -35.86 13.86 2.75
C TYR A 390 -34.35 13.71 2.86
N HIS A 391 -33.69 14.69 3.50
CA HIS A 391 -32.30 14.62 3.92
C HIS A 391 -32.20 15.03 5.38
N ILE A 392 -32.16 14.04 6.26
CA ILE A 392 -32.11 14.20 7.71
C ILE A 392 -30.68 13.98 8.17
N GLU A 393 -30.10 14.99 8.79
CA GLU A 393 -28.74 14.95 9.36
C GLU A 393 -28.81 15.56 10.76
N GLU A 394 -28.82 14.71 11.80
CA GLU A 394 -29.01 15.13 13.19
C GLU A 394 -28.03 14.47 14.14
N ASP A 395 -27.76 15.13 15.27
CA ASP A 395 -26.89 14.62 16.34
C ASP A 395 -27.71 13.69 17.26
N PHE A 396 -27.88 12.44 16.84
CA PHE A 396 -28.65 11.45 17.59
C PHE A 396 -28.05 11.13 18.95
N ALA A 397 -26.73 11.23 19.11
CA ALA A 397 -26.07 11.01 20.40
C ALA A 397 -26.51 12.05 21.43
N SER A 398 -26.64 13.33 21.04
CA SER A 398 -27.12 14.40 21.93
C SER A 398 -28.61 14.25 22.32
N LEU A 399 -29.37 13.52 21.49
CA LEU A 399 -30.80 13.22 21.71
C LEU A 399 -31.04 11.88 22.44
N GLY A 400 -29.97 11.24 22.94
CA GLY A 400 -30.02 9.95 23.59
C GLY A 400 -30.44 8.79 22.68
N TYR A 401 -30.14 8.94 21.38
CA TYR A 401 -30.49 8.02 20.30
C TYR A 401 -32.00 7.83 20.08
N ASP A 402 -32.84 8.78 20.52
CA ASP A 402 -34.25 8.79 20.15
C ASP A 402 -34.41 9.38 18.74
N ILE A 403 -34.70 8.51 17.78
CA ILE A 403 -34.87 8.88 16.36
C ILE A 403 -36.34 8.96 15.94
N SER A 404 -37.30 8.65 16.84
CA SER A 404 -38.70 8.50 16.52
C SER A 404 -39.36 9.77 15.94
N ASP A 405 -38.89 10.96 16.35
CA ASP A 405 -39.39 12.23 15.81
C ASP A 405 -39.00 12.44 14.35
N PHE A 406 -37.88 11.86 13.93
CA PHE A 406 -37.34 12.01 12.55
C PHE A 406 -37.87 10.92 11.61
N THR A 407 -38.19 9.75 12.12
CA THR A 407 -38.67 8.61 11.32
C THR A 407 -40.15 8.76 10.94
N GLN A 408 -40.92 9.61 11.60
CA GLN A 408 -42.33 9.86 11.28
C GLN A 408 -42.59 10.27 9.84
N VAL A 409 -41.61 10.90 9.15
CA VAL A 409 -41.73 11.28 7.74
C VAL A 409 -41.81 10.08 6.79
N PHE A 410 -41.53 8.88 7.27
CA PHE A 410 -41.62 7.65 6.49
C PHE A 410 -42.94 6.91 6.69
N THR A 411 -43.86 7.45 7.51
CA THR A 411 -45.17 6.82 7.76
C THR A 411 -46.10 7.00 6.57
N PRO A 412 -46.78 5.96 6.11
CA PRO A 412 -47.81 6.06 5.09
C PRO A 412 -49.15 6.55 5.66
N ASP A 413 -49.20 7.01 6.91
CA ASP A 413 -50.47 7.39 7.58
C ASP A 413 -51.12 8.59 6.89
N SER A 414 -52.42 8.45 6.58
CA SER A 414 -53.23 9.43 5.87
C SER A 414 -53.40 10.76 6.60
N VAL A 415 -53.18 10.81 7.93
CA VAL A 415 -53.29 12.03 8.73
C VAL A 415 -52.13 12.97 8.50
N LEU A 416 -50.92 12.46 8.22
CA LEU A 416 -49.74 13.26 7.88
C LEU A 416 -49.74 13.69 6.41
N ILE A 417 -50.33 12.90 5.53
CA ILE A 417 -50.46 13.18 4.09
C ILE A 417 -51.20 14.49 3.82
N ASP A 418 -52.23 14.82 4.60
CA ASP A 418 -53.04 16.04 4.42
C ASP A 418 -52.41 17.30 5.06
N SER A 419 -51.49 17.17 6.01
CA SER A 419 -50.93 18.30 6.75
C SER A 419 -49.51 18.71 6.36
N LEU A 420 -48.75 17.82 5.76
CA LEU A 420 -47.42 18.03 5.24
C LEU A 420 -47.41 17.61 3.77
N ASN A 421 -46.75 18.30 2.88
CA ASN A 421 -46.52 17.82 1.51
C ASN A 421 -45.72 16.51 1.57
N TYR A 422 -46.39 15.42 2.00
CA TYR A 422 -45.79 14.11 2.15
C TYR A 422 -45.34 13.57 0.79
N ILE A 423 -44.09 13.22 0.68
CA ILE A 423 -43.53 12.61 -0.51
C ILE A 423 -43.07 11.20 -0.07
N PRO A 424 -43.71 10.13 -0.57
CA PRO A 424 -43.32 8.78 -0.21
C PRO A 424 -41.89 8.51 -0.72
N SER A 425 -41.08 7.93 0.15
CA SER A 425 -39.74 7.44 -0.22
C SER A 425 -39.83 5.97 -0.59
N GLU A 426 -39.23 5.58 -1.70
CA GLU A 426 -39.08 4.16 -2.11
C GLU A 426 -37.89 3.49 -1.43
N GLY A 427 -36.87 4.27 -1.08
CA GLY A 427 -35.68 3.79 -0.39
C GLY A 427 -35.08 4.81 0.57
N ILE A 428 -34.45 4.30 1.62
CA ILE A 428 -33.76 5.09 2.64
C ILE A 428 -32.29 4.68 2.65
N TYR A 429 -31.40 5.64 2.50
CA TYR A 429 -29.96 5.44 2.73
C TYR A 429 -29.58 5.96 4.12
N ALA A 430 -29.28 5.03 5.03
CA ALA A 430 -28.91 5.27 6.41
C ALA A 430 -27.50 4.73 6.72
N PRO A 431 -26.43 5.40 6.30
CA PRO A 431 -25.05 4.93 6.46
C PRO A 431 -24.53 5.20 7.87
N PHE A 432 -25.11 4.56 8.87
CA PHE A 432 -24.66 4.68 10.25
C PHE A 432 -23.26 4.10 10.44
N THR A 433 -22.42 4.81 11.20
CA THR A 433 -21.01 4.45 11.45
C THR A 433 -20.68 4.49 12.94
N GLY A 434 -19.54 3.91 13.32
CA GLY A 434 -19.06 3.90 14.70
C GLY A 434 -19.77 2.88 15.60
N GLN A 435 -19.66 3.07 16.92
CA GLN A 435 -20.15 2.10 17.90
C GLN A 435 -21.68 2.03 17.98
N ALA A 436 -22.36 3.13 17.72
CA ALA A 436 -23.82 3.20 17.77
C ALA A 436 -24.51 2.71 16.49
N ALA A 437 -23.78 2.41 15.44
CA ALA A 437 -24.34 2.09 14.12
C ALA A 437 -25.38 0.98 14.14
N ALA A 438 -25.08 -0.15 14.79
CA ALA A 438 -26.01 -1.27 14.89
C ALA A 438 -27.26 -0.90 15.71
N THR A 439 -27.09 -0.14 16.78
CA THR A 439 -28.23 0.34 17.61
C THR A 439 -29.13 1.26 16.81
N LEU A 440 -28.57 2.22 16.06
CA LEU A 440 -29.36 3.12 15.21
C LEU A 440 -30.07 2.36 14.09
N ALA A 441 -29.42 1.35 13.51
CA ALA A 441 -30.04 0.49 12.51
C ALA A 441 -31.22 -0.30 13.08
N ASP A 442 -31.06 -0.91 14.26
CA ASP A 442 -32.14 -1.65 14.92
C ASP A 442 -33.31 -0.72 15.34
N LEU A 443 -33.03 0.51 15.80
CA LEU A 443 -34.04 1.50 16.11
C LEU A 443 -34.83 1.92 14.87
N LEU A 444 -34.12 2.23 13.76
CA LEU A 444 -34.75 2.56 12.49
C LEU A 444 -35.65 1.43 11.98
N LEU A 445 -35.21 0.19 12.08
CA LEU A 445 -36.02 -0.98 11.70
C LEU A 445 -37.29 -1.09 12.56
N ASN A 446 -37.20 -0.88 13.87
CA ASN A 446 -38.33 -0.95 14.78
C ASN A 446 -39.36 0.15 14.48
N ASP A 447 -38.91 1.37 14.20
CA ASP A 447 -39.80 2.48 13.84
C ASP A 447 -40.51 2.23 12.51
N LEU A 448 -39.77 1.82 11.47
CA LEU A 448 -40.31 1.49 10.15
C LEU A 448 -41.30 0.31 10.21
N GLU A 449 -41.01 -0.71 11.03
CA GLU A 449 -41.96 -1.82 11.30
C GLU A 449 -43.24 -1.33 11.98
N ALA A 450 -43.10 -0.52 13.02
CA ALA A 450 -44.25 0.04 13.74
C ALA A 450 -45.17 0.89 12.85
N MET A 451 -44.56 1.63 11.90
CA MET A 451 -45.28 2.45 10.93
C MET A 451 -45.77 1.67 9.70
N ARG A 452 -45.36 0.41 9.55
CA ARG A 452 -45.62 -0.43 8.35
C ARG A 452 -45.11 0.23 7.04
N SER A 453 -43.99 0.88 7.11
CA SER A 453 -43.40 1.55 5.97
C SER A 453 -42.71 0.51 5.05
N GLU A 454 -43.18 0.42 3.81
CA GLU A 454 -42.60 -0.48 2.78
C GLU A 454 -41.52 0.27 2.00
N VAL A 455 -40.29 0.27 2.50
CA VAL A 455 -39.16 0.95 1.89
C VAL A 455 -37.95 0.01 1.79
N VAL A 456 -37.16 0.19 0.76
CA VAL A 456 -35.86 -0.46 0.64
C VAL A 456 -34.86 0.27 1.55
N ILE A 457 -34.12 -0.48 2.35
CA ILE A 457 -33.16 0.09 3.31
C ILE A 457 -31.74 -0.16 2.80
N MET A 458 -30.95 0.89 2.80
CA MET A 458 -29.55 0.84 2.37
C MET A 458 -28.67 1.47 3.46
N GLY A 459 -27.49 0.90 3.68
CA GLY A 459 -26.59 1.38 4.71
C GLY A 459 -25.10 1.19 4.39
N SER A 460 -24.28 1.40 5.40
CA SER A 460 -22.84 1.13 5.38
C SER A 460 -22.52 -0.16 6.15
N GLU A 461 -21.24 -0.46 6.30
CA GLU A 461 -20.74 -1.64 7.04
C GLU A 461 -21.28 -1.78 8.48
N GLY A 462 -21.71 -0.68 9.11
CA GLY A 462 -22.33 -0.69 10.43
C GLY A 462 -23.57 -1.59 10.50
N TRP A 463 -24.29 -1.74 9.40
CA TRP A 463 -25.48 -2.60 9.30
C TRP A 463 -25.17 -4.10 9.38
N ALA A 464 -23.95 -4.52 9.10
CA ALA A 464 -23.55 -5.93 9.23
C ALA A 464 -23.74 -6.48 10.65
N ARG A 465 -23.79 -5.61 11.66
CA ARG A 465 -24.00 -5.96 13.07
C ARG A 465 -25.45 -5.77 13.53
N ALA A 466 -26.33 -5.25 12.69
CA ALA A 466 -27.75 -5.11 13.02
C ALA A 466 -28.40 -6.48 13.20
N THR A 467 -29.40 -6.54 14.09
CA THR A 467 -30.05 -7.80 14.47
C THR A 467 -31.53 -7.81 14.13
N PRO A 468 -31.92 -7.73 12.84
CA PRO A 468 -33.33 -7.69 12.47
C PRO A 468 -34.06 -8.95 12.91
N SER A 469 -35.29 -8.76 13.43
CA SER A 469 -36.19 -9.82 13.85
C SER A 469 -36.56 -10.75 12.67
N ALA A 470 -37.14 -11.92 12.97
CA ALA A 470 -37.59 -12.84 11.93
C ALA A 470 -38.70 -12.23 11.02
N PHE A 471 -39.48 -11.30 11.56
CA PHE A 471 -40.47 -10.55 10.80
C PHE A 471 -39.79 -9.52 9.91
N GLN A 472 -38.92 -8.68 10.45
CA GLN A 472 -38.16 -7.65 9.71
C GLN A 472 -37.36 -8.24 8.56
N ARG A 473 -36.74 -9.41 8.76
CA ARG A 473 -35.99 -10.13 7.68
C ARG A 473 -36.87 -10.55 6.50
N ARG A 474 -38.15 -10.70 6.69
CA ARG A 474 -39.09 -11.07 5.63
C ARG A 474 -39.83 -9.87 5.05
N PHE A 475 -39.91 -8.79 5.81
CA PHE A 475 -40.65 -7.61 5.45
C PHE A 475 -39.80 -6.56 4.74
N PHE A 476 -38.55 -6.40 5.17
CA PHE A 476 -37.65 -5.41 4.58
C PHE A 476 -36.64 -6.04 3.63
N GLU A 477 -36.35 -5.30 2.57
CA GLU A 477 -35.21 -5.51 1.68
C GLU A 477 -34.07 -4.59 2.16
N ILE A 478 -32.99 -5.18 2.73
CA ILE A 478 -31.92 -4.42 3.39
C ILE A 478 -30.59 -4.72 2.72
N TYR A 479 -29.93 -3.66 2.26
CA TYR A 479 -28.60 -3.69 1.66
C TYR A 479 -27.61 -2.87 2.48
N TYR A 480 -26.35 -3.23 2.43
CA TYR A 480 -25.28 -2.40 2.97
C TYR A 480 -24.01 -2.53 2.12
N SER A 481 -23.15 -1.50 2.18
CA SER A 481 -21.87 -1.50 1.50
C SER A 481 -20.74 -1.77 2.49
N GLU A 482 -19.77 -2.56 2.05
CA GLU A 482 -18.54 -2.84 2.79
C GLU A 482 -17.31 -2.71 1.87
N PRO A 483 -16.13 -2.33 2.43
CA PRO A 483 -14.92 -2.14 1.62
C PRO A 483 -14.25 -3.45 1.24
N PHE A 484 -14.43 -4.50 2.03
CA PHE A 484 -13.74 -5.77 1.92
C PHE A 484 -14.72 -6.93 1.97
N SER A 485 -14.38 -8.01 1.30
CA SER A 485 -15.11 -9.27 1.38
C SER A 485 -14.21 -10.36 1.96
N PRO A 486 -14.67 -11.16 2.93
CA PRO A 486 -13.93 -12.36 3.29
C PRO A 486 -13.99 -13.32 2.10
N PHE A 487 -12.85 -13.63 1.50
CA PHE A 487 -12.70 -14.52 0.36
C PHE A 487 -13.86 -14.38 -0.63
N SER A 488 -13.80 -13.30 -1.39
CA SER A 488 -14.89 -12.77 -2.21
C SER A 488 -15.64 -13.85 -2.99
N MET A 489 -16.96 -13.77 -3.01
CA MET A 489 -17.78 -14.59 -3.89
C MET A 489 -17.51 -14.35 -5.40
N GLN A 490 -16.77 -13.29 -5.74
CA GLN A 490 -16.32 -12.97 -7.09
C GLN A 490 -14.93 -13.54 -7.39
N ALA A 491 -14.18 -14.00 -6.37
CA ALA A 491 -12.88 -14.61 -6.57
C ALA A 491 -13.03 -16.00 -7.18
N ASP A 492 -12.04 -16.40 -7.96
CA ASP A 492 -11.91 -17.77 -8.44
C ASP A 492 -11.84 -18.73 -7.23
N THR A 493 -12.79 -19.65 -7.12
CA THR A 493 -12.86 -20.62 -6.02
C THR A 493 -11.58 -21.44 -5.92
N ALA A 494 -10.93 -21.74 -7.05
CA ALA A 494 -9.66 -22.45 -7.07
C ALA A 494 -8.52 -21.59 -6.49
N ALA A 495 -8.51 -20.30 -6.78
CA ALA A 495 -7.52 -19.37 -6.21
C ALA A 495 -7.69 -19.22 -4.71
N VAL A 496 -8.92 -19.16 -4.21
CA VAL A 496 -9.21 -19.13 -2.77
C VAL A 496 -8.70 -20.39 -2.09
N GLN A 497 -9.03 -21.59 -2.60
CA GLN A 497 -8.58 -22.85 -2.04
C GLN A 497 -7.05 -22.96 -2.03
N PHE A 498 -6.41 -22.57 -3.12
CA PHE A 498 -4.95 -22.56 -3.19
C PHE A 498 -4.32 -21.63 -2.13
N PHE A 499 -4.90 -20.43 -1.96
CA PHE A 499 -4.44 -19.49 -0.95
C PHE A 499 -4.62 -20.04 0.47
N GLU A 500 -5.77 -20.64 0.78
CA GLU A 500 -6.06 -21.25 2.08
C GLU A 500 -5.08 -22.37 2.42
N GLU A 501 -4.86 -23.32 1.48
CA GLU A 501 -3.92 -24.42 1.63
C GLU A 501 -2.46 -23.95 1.81
N ASP A 502 -2.04 -22.96 1.05
CA ASP A 502 -0.69 -22.40 1.12
C ASP A 502 -0.46 -21.62 2.41
N TYR A 503 -1.47 -20.85 2.84
CA TYR A 503 -1.44 -20.10 4.09
C TYR A 503 -1.36 -21.03 5.30
N GLU A 504 -2.23 -22.05 5.38
CA GLU A 504 -2.18 -23.05 6.45
C GLU A 504 -0.84 -23.81 6.47
N THR A 505 -0.35 -24.20 5.31
CA THR A 505 0.94 -24.89 5.20
C THR A 505 2.08 -24.01 5.70
N ARG A 506 2.04 -22.73 5.40
CA ARG A 506 3.12 -21.78 5.69
C ARG A 506 3.11 -21.28 7.12
N PHE A 507 1.93 -21.02 7.70
CA PHE A 507 1.77 -20.34 8.99
C PHE A 507 1.12 -21.22 10.06
N GLY A 508 0.49 -22.36 9.71
CA GLY A 508 -0.11 -23.30 10.64
C GLY A 508 -1.44 -22.84 11.24
N GLU A 509 -2.09 -21.86 10.61
CA GLU A 509 -3.37 -21.30 11.04
C GLU A 509 -4.25 -20.99 9.82
N GLU A 510 -5.58 -20.94 10.00
CA GLU A 510 -6.52 -20.57 8.93
C GLU A 510 -6.37 -19.08 8.58
N PRO A 511 -6.42 -18.72 7.28
CA PRO A 511 -6.39 -17.31 6.88
C PRO A 511 -7.67 -16.59 7.26
N ASP A 512 -7.55 -15.30 7.51
CA ASP A 512 -8.67 -14.40 7.72
C ASP A 512 -8.77 -13.33 6.61
N ARG A 513 -9.76 -12.43 6.71
CA ARG A 513 -9.92 -11.35 5.72
C ARG A 513 -8.69 -10.45 5.60
N PHE A 514 -7.93 -10.25 6.69
CA PHE A 514 -6.76 -9.38 6.67
C PHE A 514 -5.60 -10.02 5.91
N SER A 515 -5.44 -11.33 6.01
CA SER A 515 -4.46 -12.06 5.20
C SER A 515 -4.80 -11.96 3.71
N GLY A 516 -6.09 -12.09 3.34
CA GLY A 516 -6.55 -11.86 1.96
C GLY A 516 -6.31 -10.42 1.48
N ILE A 517 -6.60 -9.42 2.31
CA ILE A 517 -6.32 -8.00 1.98
C ILE A 517 -4.82 -7.77 1.76
N GLY A 518 -3.98 -8.33 2.61
CA GLY A 518 -2.52 -8.22 2.48
C GLY A 518 -2.00 -8.86 1.20
N TYR A 519 -2.50 -10.05 0.87
CA TYR A 519 -2.17 -10.76 -0.36
C TYR A 519 -2.57 -9.94 -1.61
N ASP A 520 -3.81 -9.44 -1.64
CA ASP A 520 -4.33 -8.64 -2.75
C ASP A 520 -3.57 -7.33 -2.93
N ALA A 521 -3.29 -6.62 -1.83
CA ALA A 521 -2.53 -5.37 -1.86
C ALA A 521 -1.14 -5.56 -2.45
N ALA A 522 -0.43 -6.61 -2.02
CA ALA A 522 0.89 -6.93 -2.54
C ALA A 522 0.82 -7.42 -3.99
N THR A 523 -0.11 -8.29 -4.34
CA THR A 523 -0.29 -8.79 -5.71
C THR A 523 -0.58 -7.66 -6.69
N TYR A 524 -1.51 -6.76 -6.34
CA TYR A 524 -1.82 -5.60 -7.18
C TYR A 524 -0.60 -4.69 -7.37
N LEU A 525 0.15 -4.42 -6.31
CA LEU A 525 1.36 -3.61 -6.39
C LEU A 525 2.41 -4.27 -7.29
N LEU A 526 2.63 -5.57 -7.15
CA LEU A 526 3.61 -6.31 -7.94
C LEU A 526 3.24 -6.37 -9.42
N GLN A 527 1.96 -6.59 -9.75
CA GLN A 527 1.45 -6.51 -11.13
C GLN A 527 1.62 -5.10 -11.72
N SER A 528 1.39 -4.07 -10.89
CA SER A 528 1.59 -2.68 -11.30
C SER A 528 3.07 -2.35 -11.52
N LEU A 529 4.00 -2.91 -10.74
CA LEU A 529 5.45 -2.81 -10.95
C LEU A 529 5.88 -3.50 -12.25
N GLU A 530 5.33 -4.67 -12.56
CA GLU A 530 5.59 -5.36 -13.83
C GLU A 530 5.08 -4.55 -15.03
N THR A 531 3.85 -4.03 -14.93
CA THR A 531 3.25 -3.18 -15.97
C THR A 531 4.04 -1.90 -16.17
N ALA A 532 4.52 -1.29 -15.10
CA ALA A 532 5.36 -0.10 -15.17
C ALA A 532 6.70 -0.38 -15.86
N GLY A 533 7.23 -1.60 -15.73
CA GLY A 533 8.55 -2.00 -16.24
C GLY A 533 9.72 -1.29 -15.57
N ASN A 534 9.53 -0.08 -15.09
CA ASN A 534 10.47 0.71 -14.31
C ASN A 534 9.72 1.34 -13.12
N PRO A 535 10.21 1.19 -11.86
CA PRO A 535 9.55 1.70 -10.68
C PRO A 535 9.21 3.20 -10.72
N GLN A 536 9.97 4.01 -11.44
CA GLN A 536 9.65 5.45 -11.60
C GLN A 536 8.29 5.71 -12.25
N TYR A 537 7.75 4.77 -13.04
CA TYR A 537 6.44 4.87 -13.68
C TYR A 537 5.32 4.23 -12.86
N LEU A 538 5.65 3.67 -11.70
CA LEU A 538 4.72 2.93 -10.85
C LEU A 538 3.51 3.79 -10.43
N ASN A 539 3.74 5.05 -10.06
CA ASN A 539 2.65 5.96 -9.72
C ASN A 539 1.59 6.09 -10.84
N ARG A 540 2.05 6.10 -12.09
CA ARG A 540 1.15 6.11 -13.24
C ARG A 540 0.49 4.74 -13.44
N ALA A 541 1.26 3.67 -13.35
CA ALA A 541 0.76 2.30 -13.51
C ALA A 541 -0.34 1.99 -12.49
N LEU A 542 -0.17 2.34 -11.21
CA LEU A 542 -1.18 2.17 -10.17
C LEU A 542 -2.53 2.84 -10.52
N ARG A 543 -2.50 4.04 -11.11
CA ARG A 543 -3.73 4.78 -11.47
C ARG A 543 -4.40 4.25 -12.72
N GLU A 544 -3.62 3.76 -13.69
CA GLU A 544 -4.08 3.39 -15.03
C GLU A 544 -4.23 1.89 -15.22
N SER A 545 -3.86 1.07 -14.23
CA SER A 545 -4.07 -0.37 -14.26
C SER A 545 -5.55 -0.72 -14.33
N PRO A 546 -5.92 -1.78 -15.06
CA PRO A 546 -7.29 -2.27 -15.09
C PRO A 546 -7.74 -2.71 -13.69
N PRO A 547 -9.05 -2.79 -13.44
CA PRO A 547 -9.57 -3.30 -12.17
C PRO A 547 -8.99 -4.67 -11.84
N TYR A 548 -8.57 -4.85 -10.60
CA TYR A 548 -8.06 -6.09 -10.04
C TYR A 548 -9.14 -6.71 -9.13
N ASN A 549 -9.51 -7.94 -9.41
CA ASN A 549 -10.43 -8.73 -8.58
C ASN A 549 -9.61 -9.75 -7.80
N GLY A 550 -9.46 -9.51 -6.52
CA GLY A 550 -8.68 -10.35 -5.62
C GLY A 550 -9.53 -11.24 -4.71
N LEU A 551 -8.89 -11.78 -3.69
CA LEU A 551 -9.53 -12.65 -2.69
C LEU A 551 -10.49 -11.87 -1.78
N SER A 552 -10.06 -10.71 -1.32
CA SER A 552 -10.78 -9.84 -0.37
C SER A 552 -11.01 -8.43 -0.87
N LEU A 553 -10.32 -8.02 -1.93
CA LEU A 553 -10.37 -6.69 -2.51
C LEU A 553 -10.76 -6.73 -3.97
N THR A 554 -11.59 -5.80 -4.38
CA THR A 554 -11.60 -5.32 -5.77
C THR A 554 -10.92 -3.96 -5.77
N ILE A 555 -9.84 -3.80 -6.52
CA ILE A 555 -9.08 -2.55 -6.60
C ILE A 555 -9.31 -1.92 -7.96
N ASP A 556 -9.96 -0.79 -7.97
CA ASP A 556 -10.20 0.03 -9.17
C ASP A 556 -9.94 1.50 -8.84
N PHE A 557 -8.84 2.00 -9.32
CA PHE A 557 -8.56 3.43 -9.16
C PHE A 557 -9.21 4.28 -10.25
N SER A 558 -9.43 3.77 -11.45
CA SER A 558 -10.05 4.51 -12.58
C SER A 558 -9.46 5.91 -12.77
N GLY A 559 -8.14 6.02 -12.70
CA GLY A 559 -7.41 7.31 -12.79
C GLY A 559 -7.33 8.11 -11.48
N ASN A 560 -8.04 7.68 -10.44
CA ASN A 560 -7.99 8.27 -9.08
C ASN A 560 -6.84 7.69 -8.25
N ARG A 561 -6.82 7.99 -6.96
CA ARG A 561 -5.91 7.45 -5.95
C ARG A 561 -6.63 6.83 -4.75
N VAL A 562 -7.95 6.85 -4.81
CA VAL A 562 -8.84 6.13 -3.89
C VAL A 562 -9.49 5.01 -4.66
N ASN A 563 -9.52 3.82 -4.11
CA ASN A 563 -10.26 2.69 -4.66
C ASN A 563 -11.74 3.08 -4.85
N GLN A 564 -12.27 2.87 -6.05
CA GLN A 564 -13.64 3.21 -6.43
C GLN A 564 -14.62 2.05 -6.26
N SER A 565 -14.14 0.89 -5.85
CA SER A 565 -14.94 -0.33 -5.70
C SER A 565 -15.41 -0.51 -4.25
N VAL A 566 -16.65 -0.93 -4.08
CA VAL A 566 -17.23 -1.39 -2.82
C VAL A 566 -18.03 -2.65 -3.06
N PHE A 567 -18.17 -3.50 -2.06
CA PHE A 567 -19.05 -4.66 -2.10
C PHE A 567 -20.43 -4.26 -1.55
N ILE A 568 -21.50 -4.62 -2.25
CA ILE A 568 -22.87 -4.47 -1.77
C ILE A 568 -23.35 -5.84 -1.32
N ARG A 569 -23.93 -5.87 -0.11
CA ARG A 569 -24.43 -7.09 0.53
C ARG A 569 -25.90 -6.97 0.84
N GLY A 570 -26.63 -8.09 0.73
CA GLY A 570 -27.97 -8.22 1.23
C GLY A 570 -27.95 -8.75 2.67
N LEU A 571 -28.54 -7.99 3.61
CA LEU A 571 -28.69 -8.43 5.00
C LEU A 571 -29.90 -9.35 5.17
N THR A 572 -30.90 -9.23 4.31
CA THR A 572 -32.12 -10.04 4.31
C THR A 572 -32.08 -11.07 3.18
N PRO A 573 -32.82 -12.19 3.29
CA PRO A 573 -32.79 -13.24 2.26
C PRO A 573 -33.15 -12.74 0.87
N GLU A 574 -34.18 -11.89 0.74
CA GLU A 574 -34.60 -11.32 -0.55
C GLU A 574 -33.50 -10.45 -1.17
N ALA A 575 -32.90 -9.57 -0.36
CA ALA A 575 -31.78 -8.74 -0.80
C ALA A 575 -30.56 -9.59 -1.21
N ALA A 576 -30.26 -10.66 -0.48
CA ALA A 576 -29.15 -11.55 -0.78
C ALA A 576 -29.43 -12.36 -2.07
N ASP A 577 -30.67 -12.83 -2.26
CA ASP A 577 -31.05 -13.58 -3.46
C ASP A 577 -30.99 -12.71 -4.73
N ARG A 578 -31.36 -11.42 -4.63
CA ARG A 578 -31.26 -10.48 -5.77
C ARG A 578 -29.81 -10.20 -6.21
N LEU A 579 -28.86 -10.29 -5.28
CA LEU A 579 -27.43 -10.08 -5.57
C LEU A 579 -26.72 -11.33 -6.08
N ARG A 580 -27.39 -12.50 -6.11
CA ARG A 580 -26.78 -13.72 -6.66
C ARG A 580 -26.62 -13.57 -8.18
N PRO A 581 -25.44 -13.88 -8.73
CA PRO A 581 -25.26 -13.91 -10.17
C PRO A 581 -26.23 -14.94 -10.77
N GLU A 582 -26.86 -14.60 -11.90
CA GLU A 582 -27.65 -15.59 -12.64
C GLU A 582 -26.78 -16.81 -12.95
N PRO A 583 -27.29 -18.03 -12.69
CA PRO A 583 -26.53 -19.23 -13.03
C PRO A 583 -26.18 -19.20 -14.52
N VAL A 584 -24.88 -19.23 -14.81
CA VAL A 584 -24.41 -19.38 -16.20
C VAL A 584 -25.08 -20.66 -16.74
N PRO A 585 -25.89 -20.59 -17.83
CA PRO A 585 -26.48 -21.79 -18.38
C PRO A 585 -25.37 -22.78 -18.71
N GLU A 586 -25.43 -23.96 -18.10
CA GLU A 586 -24.51 -25.05 -18.47
C GLU A 586 -24.56 -25.20 -19.98
N ALA A 587 -23.42 -24.99 -20.63
CA ALA A 587 -23.32 -25.25 -22.05
C ALA A 587 -23.73 -26.71 -22.25
N GLU A 588 -24.84 -26.94 -22.98
CA GLU A 588 -25.26 -28.28 -23.36
C GLU A 588 -24.04 -28.94 -24.02
N THR A 589 -23.44 -29.87 -23.31
CA THR A 589 -22.45 -30.77 -23.85
C THR A 589 -23.22 -31.64 -24.84
N GLU A 590 -23.28 -31.24 -26.14
CA GLU A 590 -23.64 -32.12 -27.20
C GLU A 590 -22.75 -33.37 -27.10
N SER A 591 -23.34 -34.45 -26.63
CA SER A 591 -22.74 -35.75 -26.67
C SER A 591 -22.58 -36.09 -28.17
N ILE A 592 -21.36 -35.94 -28.68
CA ILE A 592 -20.99 -36.52 -29.96
C ILE A 592 -21.02 -38.03 -29.75
N ASP A 593 -22.15 -38.62 -30.16
CA ASP A 593 -22.33 -40.05 -30.26
C ASP A 593 -21.39 -40.56 -31.37
N ALA A 594 -20.26 -41.11 -30.98
CA ALA A 594 -19.37 -41.82 -31.87
C ALA A 594 -20.01 -43.17 -32.19
N SER A 595 -20.93 -43.18 -33.16
CA SER A 595 -21.39 -44.40 -33.77
C SER A 595 -20.29 -44.99 -34.65
N ASP A 596 -19.81 -46.09 -34.17
CA ASP A 596 -19.09 -47.18 -34.79
C ASP A 596 -19.56 -47.41 -36.23
N ASP A 597 -18.70 -47.17 -37.23
CA ASP A 597 -18.88 -47.63 -38.61
C ASP A 597 -17.61 -48.42 -39.03
N THR A 598 -17.54 -49.65 -38.51
CA THR A 598 -16.71 -50.70 -39.09
C THR A 598 -17.57 -51.46 -40.13
N ALA A 599 -17.39 -51.14 -41.39
CA ALA A 599 -17.85 -52.01 -42.45
C ALA A 599 -16.77 -52.13 -43.53
N ASP A 600 -16.18 -53.32 -43.56
CA ASP A 600 -15.78 -54.14 -44.73
C ASP A 600 -15.67 -53.44 -46.08
N ALA A 601 -14.52 -53.50 -46.68
CA ALA A 601 -14.36 -53.67 -48.14
C ALA A 601 -13.07 -54.44 -48.43
N ALA A 602 -13.23 -55.75 -48.49
CA ALA A 602 -12.30 -56.58 -49.24
C ALA A 602 -12.75 -56.56 -50.70
N GLY A 603 -11.81 -56.53 -51.62
CA GLY A 603 -12.04 -57.19 -52.88
C GLY A 603 -11.75 -56.40 -54.16
N GLU A 604 -10.74 -56.86 -54.85
CA GLU A 604 -10.55 -57.13 -56.29
C GLU A 604 -10.10 -55.97 -57.21
N SER A 605 -8.90 -56.11 -57.62
CA SER A 605 -8.30 -56.28 -58.95
C SER A 605 -8.87 -55.46 -60.12
N GLY A 606 -7.99 -54.75 -60.81
CA GLY A 606 -8.10 -54.25 -62.16
C GLY A 606 -6.98 -53.34 -62.55
#